data_ca3f12997bc2013e486e1dee259518a9
#
_entry.id   ca3f12997bc2013e486e1dee259518a9
#
_cell.length_a   1.000
_cell.length_b   1.000
_cell.length_c   1.000
_cell.angle_alpha   90.00
_cell.angle_beta   90.00
_cell.angle_gamma   90.00
#
_symmetry.space_group_name_H-M   'P 1'
#
loop_
_entity.id
_entity.type
_entity.pdbx_description
1 polymer ?
#
loop_
_entity_poly.entity_id
_entity_poly.type
_entity_poly.pdbx_seq_one_letter_code
_entity_poly.pdbx_strand_id
1 'polypeptide(L)'
;MDLSDKTVLVAGLGISGRSMMEVLRSRAARVIGVDEHKPEADLHSFDDIDWDSADIVMTSPVFNPRTPFILEAQRRGIPVYSEVELAWRLRVDSARTGRPAPWVGITGTNGKTSTTEMTSAMLCADGLVAPAVGNIGKAVSHAAVDPDNDALCVELSSFQLHFTDSLALDCAAITNIADDHLDWHGGIEAYAADKSKVFRNVRRALVFNADDRRVSALASAAHTAEGCRRIGFTLGVPHPGQIGVDDGWIVDRSGVAGGAFGDETRLAPVQEFPHLCEPDGTVYPHLLADAMTALALALGMGVDLDKALAALKAFAPGGHRIQTVATAATGDGGSIRFIDDSKATNAHAARASLSSFAPKSVVWIAGGLAKGSRFEQLVADQAHTIKAAVIIGKDQKPMLEAFAASAPGIPLTVIEPEPSDTVMARAIDAAGAYAGTGDVVLMAPACASMDQFVSYADRGTQFARESSRWVTQHGK
;
A
#
# COMPACT_ATOMS: atom_id res chain seq x y z
N MET A 1 27.03 10.78 -0.64
CA MET A 1 26.88 11.75 -1.75
C MET A 1 27.41 13.10 -1.27
N ASP A 2 28.41 13.63 -1.92
CA ASP A 2 28.91 14.99 -1.61
C ASP A 2 28.10 16.01 -2.43
N LEU A 3 27.55 17.00 -1.76
CA LEU A 3 26.69 18.04 -2.34
C LEU A 3 27.22 19.45 -2.03
N SER A 4 28.35 19.54 -1.37
CA SER A 4 28.90 20.80 -0.82
C SER A 4 29.16 21.89 -1.87
N ASP A 5 29.38 21.49 -3.13
CA ASP A 5 29.58 22.36 -4.29
C ASP A 5 28.40 22.34 -5.30
N LYS A 6 27.29 21.68 -4.98
CA LYS A 6 26.18 21.41 -5.89
C LYS A 6 25.00 22.36 -5.73
N THR A 7 24.40 22.74 -6.86
CA THR A 7 23.09 23.37 -6.93
C THR A 7 22.03 22.27 -7.17
N VAL A 8 21.12 22.12 -6.24
CA VAL A 8 20.06 21.11 -6.28
C VAL A 8 18.71 21.78 -6.49
N LEU A 9 18.01 21.40 -7.55
CA LEU A 9 16.61 21.78 -7.80
C LEU A 9 15.70 20.78 -7.10
N VAL A 10 14.67 21.26 -6.41
CA VAL A 10 13.62 20.42 -5.80
C VAL A 10 12.29 20.76 -6.45
N ALA A 11 11.79 19.86 -7.30
CA ALA A 11 10.55 20.01 -8.06
C ALA A 11 9.35 19.47 -7.28
N GLY A 12 8.40 20.36 -6.98
CA GLY A 12 7.19 20.06 -6.22
C GLY A 12 7.39 20.07 -4.71
N LEU A 13 6.79 21.05 -4.02
CA LEU A 13 6.95 21.30 -2.58
C LEU A 13 5.78 20.72 -1.75
N GLY A 14 5.37 19.48 -2.08
CA GLY A 14 4.54 18.66 -1.21
C GLY A 14 5.32 18.15 0.02
N ILE A 15 4.85 17.07 0.63
CA ILE A 15 5.49 16.47 1.82
C ILE A 15 6.95 16.08 1.51
N SER A 16 7.18 15.28 0.45
CA SER A 16 8.51 14.85 0.04
C SER A 16 9.44 16.01 -0.35
N GLY A 17 8.90 16.97 -1.12
CA GLY A 17 9.69 18.12 -1.56
C GLY A 17 10.18 18.99 -0.40
N ARG A 18 9.30 19.31 0.54
CA ARG A 18 9.71 20.08 1.75
C ARG A 18 10.73 19.33 2.59
N SER A 19 10.53 18.03 2.80
CA SER A 19 11.49 17.19 3.50
C SER A 19 12.87 17.19 2.81
N MET A 20 12.90 17.05 1.49
CA MET A 20 14.14 17.14 0.71
C MET A 20 14.81 18.53 0.85
N MET A 21 14.04 19.62 0.73
CA MET A 21 14.55 20.98 0.94
C MET A 21 15.21 21.14 2.31
N GLU A 22 14.57 20.67 3.38
CA GLU A 22 15.08 20.77 4.76
C GLU A 22 16.38 20.00 4.94
N VAL A 23 16.43 18.75 4.45
CA VAL A 23 17.64 17.91 4.54
C VAL A 23 18.80 18.46 3.70
N LEU A 24 18.52 19.07 2.55
CA LEU A 24 19.52 19.58 1.63
C LEU A 24 20.13 20.92 2.06
N ARG A 25 19.37 21.78 2.76
CA ARG A 25 19.82 23.15 3.13
C ARG A 25 21.16 23.22 3.84
N SER A 26 21.50 22.22 4.63
CA SER A 26 22.76 22.14 5.36
C SER A 26 23.85 21.33 4.65
N ARG A 27 23.57 20.82 3.44
CA ARG A 27 24.44 19.84 2.75
C ARG A 27 24.81 20.25 1.33
N ALA A 28 23.97 21.04 0.65
CA ALA A 28 24.21 21.51 -0.71
C ALA A 28 24.69 22.97 -0.71
N ALA A 29 25.45 23.36 -1.73
CA ALA A 29 25.87 24.74 -1.91
C ALA A 29 24.69 25.68 -2.13
N ARG A 30 23.70 25.20 -2.91
CA ARG A 30 22.45 25.91 -3.19
C ARG A 30 21.30 24.92 -3.35
N VAL A 31 20.14 25.25 -2.78
CA VAL A 31 18.89 24.49 -2.95
C VAL A 31 17.84 25.45 -3.46
N ILE A 32 17.16 25.07 -4.55
CA ILE A 32 16.14 25.88 -5.21
C ILE A 32 14.86 25.06 -5.30
N GLY A 33 13.82 25.50 -4.60
CA GLY A 33 12.50 24.91 -4.66
C GLY A 33 11.67 25.46 -5.82
N VAL A 34 11.09 24.56 -6.64
CA VAL A 34 10.25 24.94 -7.78
C VAL A 34 8.85 24.35 -7.60
N ASP A 35 7.83 25.22 -7.53
CA ASP A 35 6.42 24.80 -7.43
C ASP A 35 5.50 25.92 -7.88
N GLU A 36 4.59 25.64 -8.82
CA GLU A 36 3.67 26.62 -9.41
C GLU A 36 2.58 27.10 -8.44
N HIS A 37 2.35 26.35 -7.34
CA HIS A 37 1.21 26.59 -6.45
C HIS A 37 1.58 26.86 -5.00
N LYS A 38 2.88 26.75 -4.64
CA LYS A 38 3.36 26.91 -3.28
C LYS A 38 4.03 28.28 -3.11
N PRO A 39 3.52 29.15 -2.21
CA PRO A 39 4.07 30.51 -2.03
C PRO A 39 5.51 30.49 -1.48
N GLU A 40 5.93 29.39 -0.82
CA GLU A 40 7.28 29.22 -0.31
C GLU A 40 8.31 28.76 -1.36
N ALA A 41 7.91 28.57 -2.63
CA ALA A 41 8.82 28.20 -3.71
C ALA A 41 9.74 29.37 -4.09
N ASP A 42 11.00 29.04 -4.43
CA ASP A 42 11.96 30.01 -4.94
C ASP A 42 11.63 30.39 -6.39
N LEU A 43 11.12 29.43 -7.16
CA LEU A 43 10.64 29.61 -8.54
C LEU A 43 9.19 29.13 -8.65
N HIS A 44 8.36 29.95 -9.28
CA HIS A 44 6.93 29.64 -9.50
C HIS A 44 6.62 29.17 -10.93
N SER A 45 7.64 28.94 -11.75
CA SER A 45 7.53 28.33 -13.08
C SER A 45 8.73 27.45 -13.35
N PHE A 46 8.49 26.30 -13.97
CA PHE A 46 9.58 25.42 -14.44
C PHE A 46 10.32 26.02 -15.65
N ASP A 47 9.75 27.02 -16.32
CA ASP A 47 10.40 27.73 -17.42
C ASP A 47 11.48 28.70 -16.92
N ASP A 48 11.44 29.10 -15.63
CA ASP A 48 12.39 30.01 -15.00
C ASP A 48 13.67 29.30 -14.50
N ILE A 49 13.80 28.00 -14.71
CA ILE A 49 14.95 27.21 -14.26
C ILE A 49 16.20 27.63 -15.04
N ASP A 50 17.21 28.08 -14.30
CA ASP A 50 18.57 28.25 -14.84
C ASP A 50 19.29 26.90 -14.90
N TRP A 51 19.14 26.23 -16.05
CA TRP A 51 19.70 24.91 -16.29
C TRP A 51 21.21 24.87 -16.33
N ASP A 52 21.89 25.99 -16.58
CA ASP A 52 23.34 26.02 -16.67
C ASP A 52 23.99 26.01 -15.28
N SER A 53 23.23 26.37 -14.26
CA SER A 53 23.65 26.28 -12.85
C SER A 53 23.19 25.01 -12.13
N ALA A 54 22.31 24.22 -12.71
CA ALA A 54 21.69 23.06 -12.06
C ALA A 54 22.58 21.82 -12.17
N ASP A 55 22.94 21.21 -11.05
CA ASP A 55 23.70 19.95 -11.02
C ASP A 55 22.84 18.72 -10.85
N ILE A 56 21.72 18.82 -10.10
CA ILE A 56 20.85 17.70 -9.73
C ILE A 56 19.40 18.19 -9.67
N VAL A 57 18.47 17.37 -10.12
CA VAL A 57 17.02 17.54 -9.92
C VAL A 57 16.51 16.48 -8.94
N MET A 58 15.86 16.91 -7.87
CA MET A 58 15.04 16.08 -6.98
C MET A 58 13.59 16.25 -7.38
N THR A 59 12.90 15.16 -7.66
CA THR A 59 11.50 15.22 -8.11
C THR A 59 10.52 14.63 -7.11
N SER A 60 9.41 15.32 -6.91
CA SER A 60 8.25 14.78 -6.18
C SER A 60 7.58 13.67 -7.01
N PRO A 61 6.99 12.63 -6.38
CA PRO A 61 6.36 11.52 -7.09
C PRO A 61 5.12 11.89 -7.92
N VAL A 62 4.63 13.11 -7.83
CA VAL A 62 3.50 13.59 -8.64
C VAL A 62 3.87 13.81 -10.11
N PHE A 63 5.15 14.06 -10.42
CA PHE A 63 5.59 14.35 -11.77
C PHE A 63 5.82 13.08 -12.58
N ASN A 64 5.19 13.03 -13.75
CA ASN A 64 5.37 11.98 -14.73
C ASN A 64 6.75 12.09 -15.40
N PRO A 65 7.45 10.99 -15.70
CA PRO A 65 8.75 11.03 -16.39
C PRO A 65 8.77 11.78 -17.71
N ARG A 66 7.61 11.97 -18.33
CA ARG A 66 7.44 12.72 -19.59
C ARG A 66 7.18 14.20 -19.39
N THR A 67 7.23 14.69 -18.14
CA THR A 67 7.07 16.13 -17.84
C THR A 67 8.22 16.93 -18.47
N PRO A 68 7.96 18.08 -19.11
CA PRO A 68 8.96 18.82 -19.90
C PRO A 68 10.26 19.09 -19.16
N PHE A 69 10.22 19.53 -17.89
CA PHE A 69 11.45 19.83 -17.13
C PHE A 69 12.29 18.58 -16.85
N ILE A 70 11.65 17.40 -16.66
CA ILE A 70 12.37 16.12 -16.47
C ILE A 70 13.08 15.73 -17.76
N LEU A 71 12.38 15.83 -18.90
CA LEU A 71 12.98 15.56 -20.22
C LEU A 71 14.13 16.51 -20.52
N GLU A 72 14.02 17.79 -20.17
CA GLU A 72 15.08 18.78 -20.34
C GLU A 72 16.30 18.48 -19.45
N ALA A 73 16.09 18.11 -18.18
CA ALA A 73 17.18 17.67 -17.31
C ALA A 73 17.92 16.47 -17.89
N GLN A 74 17.18 15.45 -18.35
CA GLN A 74 17.74 14.25 -18.97
C GLN A 74 18.51 14.57 -20.26
N ARG A 75 17.98 15.45 -21.13
CA ARG A 75 18.64 15.91 -22.35
C ARG A 75 19.99 16.59 -22.07
N ARG A 76 20.10 17.28 -20.94
CA ARG A 76 21.34 17.95 -20.48
C ARG A 76 22.27 17.02 -19.70
N GLY A 77 21.87 15.77 -19.44
CA GLY A 77 22.63 14.82 -18.63
C GLY A 77 22.61 15.15 -17.13
N ILE A 78 21.66 15.99 -16.69
CA ILE A 78 21.46 16.31 -15.28
C ILE A 78 20.66 15.16 -14.64
N PRO A 79 21.18 14.52 -13.58
CA PRO A 79 20.49 13.41 -12.93
C PRO A 79 19.18 13.86 -12.26
N VAL A 80 18.15 13.04 -12.39
CA VAL A 80 16.84 13.23 -11.76
C VAL A 80 16.63 12.12 -10.74
N TYR A 81 16.43 12.47 -9.48
CA TYR A 81 16.32 11.53 -8.38
C TYR A 81 15.03 11.72 -7.57
N SER A 82 14.54 10.64 -6.98
CA SER A 82 13.45 10.67 -6.00
C SER A 82 13.96 11.00 -4.59
N GLU A 83 13.02 11.29 -3.70
CA GLU A 83 13.31 11.41 -2.27
C GLU A 83 13.97 10.15 -1.69
N VAL A 84 13.57 8.96 -2.17
CA VAL A 84 14.13 7.67 -1.73
C VAL A 84 15.61 7.55 -2.10
N GLU A 85 15.99 7.94 -3.32
CA GLU A 85 17.39 7.97 -3.75
C GLU A 85 18.22 8.94 -2.91
N LEU A 86 17.70 10.14 -2.65
CA LEU A 86 18.35 11.13 -1.79
C LEU A 86 18.57 10.57 -0.39
N ALA A 87 17.50 10.05 0.22
CA ALA A 87 17.53 9.49 1.57
C ALA A 87 18.54 8.34 1.69
N TRP A 88 18.54 7.43 0.70
CA TRP A 88 19.50 6.33 0.65
C TRP A 88 20.95 6.81 0.59
N ARG A 89 21.21 7.83 -0.21
CA ARG A 89 22.58 8.38 -0.37
C ARG A 89 23.05 9.21 0.81
N LEU A 90 22.14 9.83 1.57
CA LEU A 90 22.44 10.70 2.70
C LEU A 90 22.25 10.04 4.07
N ARG A 91 21.81 8.75 4.11
CA ARG A 91 21.56 8.04 5.36
C ARG A 91 22.79 8.10 6.28
N VAL A 92 22.51 8.30 7.57
CA VAL A 92 23.52 8.37 8.62
C VAL A 92 23.65 7.05 9.38
N ASP A 93 24.70 6.94 10.16
CA ASP A 93 24.89 5.81 11.06
C ASP A 93 23.90 5.90 12.25
N SER A 94 23.32 4.77 12.63
CA SER A 94 22.53 4.66 13.86
C SER A 94 23.42 4.89 15.08
N ALA A 95 22.97 5.72 16.00
CA ALA A 95 23.67 5.99 17.27
C ALA A 95 23.91 4.70 18.09
N ARG A 96 23.05 3.70 17.95
CA ARG A 96 23.16 2.40 18.65
C ARG A 96 24.23 1.50 18.05
N THR A 97 24.36 1.46 16.72
CA THR A 97 25.20 0.46 16.03
C THR A 97 26.50 1.02 15.45
N GLY A 98 26.58 2.34 15.27
CA GLY A 98 27.68 2.99 14.56
C GLY A 98 27.78 2.61 13.08
N ARG A 99 26.68 2.15 12.47
CA ARG A 99 26.57 1.75 11.06
C ARG A 99 25.25 2.28 10.50
N PRO A 100 25.15 2.47 9.17
CA PRO A 100 23.90 2.86 8.54
C PRO A 100 22.76 1.91 8.94
N ALA A 101 21.64 2.49 9.38
CA ALA A 101 20.44 1.71 9.71
C ALA A 101 20.04 0.83 8.53
N PRO A 102 19.79 -0.48 8.71
CA PRO A 102 19.31 -1.35 7.65
C PRO A 102 17.90 -0.96 7.21
N TRP A 103 17.61 -1.11 5.92
CA TRP A 103 16.31 -0.81 5.36
C TRP A 103 15.59 -2.07 4.92
N VAL A 104 14.31 -2.18 5.32
CA VAL A 104 13.36 -3.15 4.80
C VAL A 104 12.43 -2.44 3.83
N GLY A 105 12.53 -2.73 2.54
CA GLY A 105 11.74 -2.08 1.50
C GLY A 105 10.56 -2.92 1.06
N ILE A 106 9.37 -2.33 1.06
CA ILE A 106 8.12 -3.00 0.69
C ILE A 106 7.46 -2.24 -0.45
N THR A 107 7.18 -2.93 -1.56
CA THR A 107 6.38 -2.43 -2.68
C THR A 107 5.35 -3.45 -3.13
N GLY A 108 4.52 -3.07 -4.06
CA GLY A 108 3.44 -3.88 -4.65
C GLY A 108 2.32 -2.99 -5.16
N THR A 109 1.31 -3.56 -5.76
CA THR A 109 0.10 -2.80 -6.08
C THR A 109 -0.72 -2.58 -4.82
N ASN A 110 -1.00 -3.63 -4.05
CA ASN A 110 -1.75 -3.60 -2.80
C ASN A 110 -0.97 -4.27 -1.66
N GLY A 111 -1.42 -4.11 -0.42
CA GLY A 111 -0.83 -4.74 0.77
C GLY A 111 0.41 -4.03 1.33
N LYS A 112 1.02 -3.09 0.62
CA LYS A 112 2.25 -2.39 1.04
C LYS A 112 2.19 -1.85 2.46
N THR A 113 1.15 -1.08 2.75
CA THR A 113 1.06 -0.37 4.04
C THR A 113 0.87 -1.34 5.21
N SER A 114 -0.04 -2.32 5.09
CA SER A 114 -0.25 -3.34 6.13
C SER A 114 1.04 -4.13 6.38
N THR A 115 1.70 -4.56 5.30
CA THR A 115 3.00 -5.27 5.40
C THR A 115 4.06 -4.41 6.07
N THR A 116 4.17 -3.12 5.71
CA THR A 116 5.17 -2.21 6.29
C THR A 116 4.91 -1.95 7.78
N GLU A 117 3.66 -1.71 8.16
CA GLU A 117 3.25 -1.47 9.55
C GLU A 117 3.45 -2.73 10.42
N MET A 118 3.07 -3.93 9.93
CA MET A 118 3.30 -5.19 10.64
C MET A 118 4.80 -5.50 10.79
N THR A 119 5.61 -5.28 9.74
CA THR A 119 7.06 -5.46 9.80
C THR A 119 7.68 -4.52 10.83
N SER A 120 7.29 -3.24 10.83
CA SER A 120 7.73 -2.25 11.81
C SER A 120 7.36 -2.68 13.24
N ALA A 121 6.13 -3.13 13.47
CA ALA A 121 5.68 -3.59 14.78
C ALA A 121 6.53 -4.78 15.30
N MET A 122 6.85 -5.74 14.43
CA MET A 122 7.68 -6.89 14.80
C MET A 122 9.13 -6.49 15.12
N LEU A 123 9.74 -5.59 14.32
CA LEU A 123 11.09 -5.08 14.61
C LEU A 123 11.12 -4.30 15.92
N CYS A 124 10.09 -3.48 16.18
CA CYS A 124 9.95 -2.73 17.43
C CYS A 124 9.77 -3.65 18.65
N ALA A 125 9.02 -4.74 18.52
CA ALA A 125 8.85 -5.74 19.57
C ALA A 125 10.16 -6.47 19.92
N ASP A 126 11.08 -6.54 18.96
CA ASP A 126 12.45 -7.05 19.21
C ASP A 126 13.41 -5.98 19.77
N GLY A 127 12.89 -4.79 20.11
CA GLY A 127 13.60 -3.72 20.79
C GLY A 127 14.38 -2.77 19.87
N LEU A 128 14.04 -2.73 18.58
CA LEU A 128 14.60 -1.78 17.61
C LEU A 128 13.73 -0.53 17.51
N VAL A 129 14.34 0.62 17.27
CA VAL A 129 13.62 1.81 16.76
C VAL A 129 13.52 1.68 15.25
N ALA A 130 12.38 1.18 14.76
CA ALA A 130 12.18 0.79 13.36
C ALA A 130 10.87 1.35 12.78
N PRO A 131 10.76 2.68 12.56
CA PRO A 131 9.53 3.29 12.11
C PRO A 131 9.12 2.87 10.69
N ALA A 132 7.80 2.83 10.46
CA ALA A 132 7.21 2.74 9.14
C ALA A 132 7.22 4.12 8.47
N VAL A 133 7.86 4.23 7.31
CA VAL A 133 8.16 5.52 6.64
C VAL A 133 8.03 5.41 5.12
N GLY A 134 8.16 6.53 4.41
CA GLY A 134 8.23 6.58 2.95
C GLY A 134 6.94 7.03 2.30
N ASN A 135 6.29 6.19 1.53
CA ASN A 135 4.98 6.51 0.94
C ASN A 135 3.86 6.59 2.01
N ILE A 136 4.19 6.31 3.25
CA ILE A 136 3.37 6.44 4.46
C ILE A 136 4.18 7.10 5.57
N GLY A 137 3.50 7.62 6.58
CA GLY A 137 4.12 8.15 7.78
C GLY A 137 5.05 9.35 7.54
N LYS A 138 6.20 9.33 8.21
CA LYS A 138 7.24 10.36 8.09
C LYS A 138 7.96 10.22 6.73
N ALA A 139 8.31 11.34 6.13
CA ALA A 139 9.11 11.36 4.91
C ALA A 139 10.44 10.60 5.10
N VAL A 140 10.81 9.77 4.12
CA VAL A 140 11.98 8.88 4.26
C VAL A 140 13.29 9.64 4.35
N SER A 141 13.40 10.82 3.74
CA SER A 141 14.60 11.67 3.82
C SER A 141 14.86 12.17 5.24
N HIS A 142 13.82 12.51 6.02
CA HIS A 142 13.97 12.85 7.44
C HIS A 142 14.34 11.63 8.29
N ALA A 143 13.74 10.47 8.01
CA ALA A 143 14.03 9.27 8.79
C ALA A 143 15.45 8.74 8.54
N ALA A 144 15.95 8.86 7.32
CA ALA A 144 17.28 8.39 6.94
C ALA A 144 18.43 9.18 7.57
N VAL A 145 18.19 10.45 7.93
CA VAL A 145 19.20 11.31 8.58
C VAL A 145 19.00 11.41 10.10
N ASP A 146 18.12 10.62 10.66
CA ASP A 146 17.85 10.54 12.10
C ASP A 146 18.66 9.38 12.71
N PRO A 147 19.69 9.65 13.51
CA PRO A 147 20.57 8.62 14.06
C PRO A 147 19.92 7.75 15.13
N ASP A 148 18.74 8.14 15.63
CA ASP A 148 18.01 7.36 16.64
C ASP A 148 17.30 6.14 16.04
N ASN A 149 17.19 6.04 14.71
CA ASN A 149 16.62 4.88 14.06
C ASN A 149 17.62 3.72 13.97
N ASP A 150 17.20 2.54 14.44
CA ASP A 150 17.98 1.30 14.35
C ASP A 150 17.74 0.55 13.04
N ALA A 151 16.55 0.71 12.45
CA ALA A 151 16.16 0.20 11.14
C ALA A 151 15.06 1.07 10.54
N LEU A 152 14.82 0.99 9.22
CA LEU A 152 13.70 1.65 8.57
C LEU A 152 12.84 0.62 7.83
N CYS A 153 11.52 0.62 8.09
CA CYS A 153 10.54 -0.09 7.29
C CYS A 153 9.97 0.88 6.26
N VAL A 154 10.35 0.72 5.00
CA VAL A 154 10.11 1.73 3.97
C VAL A 154 9.06 1.25 2.98
N GLU A 155 7.89 1.89 2.98
CA GLU A 155 6.92 1.71 1.92
C GLU A 155 7.37 2.47 0.67
N LEU A 156 7.47 1.77 -0.45
CA LEU A 156 8.00 2.30 -1.71
C LEU A 156 6.94 2.26 -2.81
N SER A 157 6.58 3.43 -3.36
CA SER A 157 5.74 3.52 -4.56
C SER A 157 6.55 3.26 -5.83
N SER A 158 5.87 2.86 -6.91
CA SER A 158 6.52 2.71 -8.21
C SER A 158 7.05 4.05 -8.76
N PHE A 159 6.41 5.16 -8.42
CA PHE A 159 6.83 6.50 -8.80
C PHE A 159 8.18 6.88 -8.17
N GLN A 160 8.34 6.61 -6.86
CA GLN A 160 9.60 6.83 -6.15
C GLN A 160 10.70 5.91 -6.71
N LEU A 161 10.38 4.64 -6.95
CA LEU A 161 11.32 3.67 -7.49
C LEU A 161 11.75 3.99 -8.93
N HIS A 162 10.91 4.66 -9.73
CA HIS A 162 11.28 5.08 -11.08
C HIS A 162 12.58 5.91 -11.08
N PHE A 163 12.69 6.88 -10.18
CA PHE A 163 13.84 7.78 -10.03
C PHE A 163 14.80 7.34 -8.91
N THR A 164 14.91 6.02 -8.67
CA THR A 164 15.80 5.43 -7.66
C THR A 164 16.73 4.42 -8.33
N ASP A 165 18.05 4.58 -8.14
CA ASP A 165 19.05 3.78 -8.84
C ASP A 165 20.00 3.00 -7.91
N SER A 166 20.42 3.59 -6.77
CA SER A 166 21.50 3.04 -5.93
C SER A 166 21.03 2.18 -4.76
N LEU A 167 19.72 1.93 -4.65
CA LEU A 167 19.12 1.21 -3.54
C LEU A 167 19.63 -0.24 -3.45
N ALA A 168 20.09 -0.64 -2.26
CA ALA A 168 20.53 -2.00 -1.94
C ALA A 168 20.05 -2.38 -0.54
N LEU A 169 18.80 -2.84 -0.46
CA LEU A 169 18.07 -3.10 0.78
C LEU A 169 18.63 -4.31 1.56
N ASP A 170 18.43 -4.32 2.86
CA ASP A 170 18.75 -5.49 3.69
C ASP A 170 17.69 -6.58 3.47
N CYS A 171 16.42 -6.23 3.56
CA CYS A 171 15.32 -7.10 3.13
C CYS A 171 14.38 -6.34 2.18
N ALA A 172 13.75 -7.05 1.27
CA ALA A 172 12.82 -6.45 0.32
C ALA A 172 11.65 -7.38 0.00
N ALA A 173 10.47 -6.79 -0.24
CA ALA A 173 9.30 -7.53 -0.69
C ALA A 173 8.54 -6.86 -1.83
N ILE A 174 7.99 -7.67 -2.72
CA ILE A 174 6.91 -7.30 -3.64
C ILE A 174 5.69 -8.15 -3.30
N THR A 175 4.63 -7.49 -2.83
CA THR A 175 3.41 -8.18 -2.38
C THR A 175 2.58 -8.74 -3.54
N ASN A 176 2.39 -7.96 -4.59
CA ASN A 176 1.68 -8.34 -5.83
C ASN A 176 1.89 -7.29 -6.92
N ILE A 177 1.62 -7.66 -8.17
CA ILE A 177 1.59 -6.73 -9.32
C ILE A 177 0.30 -6.94 -10.10
N ALA A 178 -0.55 -5.91 -10.08
CA ALA A 178 -1.79 -5.83 -10.85
C ALA A 178 -1.88 -4.49 -11.58
N ASP A 179 -2.81 -4.35 -12.50
CA ASP A 179 -2.98 -3.14 -13.28
C ASP A 179 -3.32 -1.95 -12.38
N ASP A 180 -2.40 -0.97 -12.37
CA ASP A 180 -2.54 0.30 -11.67
C ASP A 180 -1.53 1.29 -12.27
N HIS A 181 -1.89 2.57 -12.37
CA HIS A 181 -0.99 3.64 -12.87
C HIS A 181 -0.33 3.38 -14.23
N LEU A 182 -0.98 2.63 -15.12
CA LEU A 182 -0.41 2.23 -16.42
C LEU A 182 -0.19 3.43 -17.36
N ASP A 183 -1.01 4.46 -17.23
CA ASP A 183 -0.88 5.74 -17.93
C ASP A 183 0.42 6.48 -17.57
N TRP A 184 0.80 6.45 -16.29
CA TRP A 184 2.02 7.08 -15.80
C TRP A 184 3.28 6.33 -16.26
N HIS A 185 3.30 4.99 -16.16
CA HIS A 185 4.45 4.16 -16.50
C HIS A 185 4.55 3.84 -17.99
N GLY A 186 3.45 3.94 -18.75
CA GLY A 186 3.38 3.54 -20.17
C GLY A 186 3.10 2.04 -20.37
N GLY A 187 2.63 1.35 -19.32
CA GLY A 187 2.20 -0.05 -19.37
C GLY A 187 2.64 -0.88 -18.19
N ILE A 188 2.10 -2.10 -18.09
CA ILE A 188 2.30 -2.99 -16.93
C ILE A 188 3.76 -3.47 -16.80
N GLU A 189 4.47 -3.66 -17.91
CA GLU A 189 5.85 -4.14 -17.88
C GLU A 189 6.81 -3.06 -17.34
N ALA A 190 6.61 -1.79 -17.70
CA ALA A 190 7.37 -0.67 -17.14
C ALA A 190 7.05 -0.47 -15.65
N TYR A 191 5.77 -0.58 -15.26
CA TYR A 191 5.35 -0.55 -13.88
C TYR A 191 6.01 -1.65 -13.04
N ALA A 192 6.01 -2.88 -13.55
CA ALA A 192 6.65 -4.02 -12.90
C ALA A 192 8.18 -3.87 -12.83
N ALA A 193 8.81 -3.33 -13.90
CA ALA A 193 10.24 -3.05 -13.92
C ALA A 193 10.65 -2.01 -12.87
N ASP A 194 9.88 -0.94 -12.69
CA ASP A 194 10.15 0.03 -11.63
C ASP A 194 10.04 -0.59 -10.24
N LYS A 195 8.99 -1.38 -9.96
CA LYS A 195 8.86 -2.09 -8.69
C LYS A 195 9.99 -3.09 -8.46
N SER A 196 10.49 -3.76 -9.50
CA SER A 196 11.56 -4.76 -9.38
C SER A 196 12.87 -4.18 -8.87
N LYS A 197 13.06 -2.86 -8.93
CA LYS A 197 14.25 -2.19 -8.40
C LYS A 197 14.47 -2.44 -6.90
N VAL A 198 13.43 -2.76 -6.12
CA VAL A 198 13.58 -3.14 -4.71
C VAL A 198 14.37 -4.44 -4.53
N PHE A 199 14.41 -5.29 -5.55
CA PHE A 199 15.13 -6.56 -5.50
C PHE A 199 16.61 -6.46 -5.88
N ARG A 200 17.07 -5.28 -6.31
CA ARG A 200 18.47 -5.09 -6.68
C ARG A 200 19.37 -5.16 -5.45
N ASN A 201 20.38 -6.04 -5.50
CA ASN A 201 21.42 -6.19 -4.48
C ASN A 201 20.89 -6.38 -3.05
N VAL A 202 19.72 -7.00 -2.88
CA VAL A 202 19.17 -7.34 -1.56
C VAL A 202 20.17 -8.22 -0.80
N ARG A 203 20.40 -7.89 0.48
CA ARG A 203 21.50 -8.44 1.24
C ARG A 203 21.13 -9.64 2.07
N ARG A 204 19.93 -9.69 2.69
CA ARG A 204 19.55 -10.71 3.69
C ARG A 204 18.37 -11.57 3.24
N ALA A 205 17.22 -10.95 2.91
CA ALA A 205 16.05 -11.70 2.48
C ALA A 205 15.28 -10.96 1.37
N LEU A 206 15.04 -11.66 0.26
CA LEU A 206 14.14 -11.27 -0.82
C LEU A 206 12.86 -12.06 -0.66
N VAL A 207 11.74 -11.37 -0.38
CA VAL A 207 10.42 -11.97 -0.14
C VAL A 207 9.51 -11.69 -1.33
N PHE A 208 8.80 -12.72 -1.82
CA PHE A 208 8.00 -12.59 -3.02
C PHE A 208 6.73 -13.43 -2.96
N ASN A 209 5.69 -12.94 -3.61
CA ASN A 209 4.44 -13.67 -3.77
C ASN A 209 4.61 -14.83 -4.76
N ALA A 210 4.57 -16.07 -4.26
CA ALA A 210 4.71 -17.27 -5.10
C ALA A 210 3.45 -17.55 -5.94
N ASP A 211 2.29 -17.03 -5.53
CA ASP A 211 1.02 -17.18 -6.25
C ASP A 211 0.89 -16.14 -7.40
N ASP A 212 1.76 -15.10 -7.41
CA ASP A 212 1.84 -14.11 -8.49
C ASP A 212 2.98 -14.47 -9.46
N ARG A 213 2.63 -14.92 -10.66
CA ARG A 213 3.60 -15.36 -11.68
C ARG A 213 4.57 -14.25 -12.08
N ARG A 214 4.10 -12.99 -12.13
CA ARG A 214 4.95 -11.84 -12.53
C ARG A 214 5.94 -11.54 -11.41
N VAL A 215 5.51 -11.51 -10.16
CA VAL A 215 6.39 -11.31 -9.00
C VAL A 215 7.42 -12.45 -8.88
N SER A 216 7.00 -13.71 -9.06
CA SER A 216 7.89 -14.88 -9.05
C SER A 216 8.96 -14.80 -10.14
N ALA A 217 8.60 -14.35 -11.34
CA ALA A 217 9.56 -14.14 -12.44
C ALA A 217 10.58 -13.04 -12.10
N LEU A 218 10.13 -11.91 -11.54
CA LEU A 218 11.01 -10.82 -11.11
C LEU A 218 11.96 -11.27 -9.98
N ALA A 219 11.44 -12.02 -9.00
CA ALA A 219 12.25 -12.56 -7.92
C ALA A 219 13.33 -13.54 -8.43
N SER A 220 12.97 -14.38 -9.40
CA SER A 220 13.92 -15.34 -10.01
C SER A 220 15.02 -14.64 -10.80
N ALA A 221 14.70 -13.56 -11.51
CA ALA A 221 15.64 -12.77 -12.31
C ALA A 221 16.48 -11.78 -11.49
N ALA A 222 16.16 -11.56 -10.21
CA ALA A 222 16.84 -10.56 -9.38
C ALA A 222 18.29 -10.91 -9.08
N HIS A 223 19.17 -9.93 -9.16
CA HIS A 223 20.55 -10.04 -8.67
C HIS A 223 20.60 -9.65 -7.19
N THR A 224 20.96 -10.58 -6.32
CA THR A 224 21.05 -10.39 -4.87
C THR A 224 22.49 -10.57 -4.38
N ALA A 225 22.79 -10.08 -3.18
CA ALA A 225 24.07 -10.37 -2.54
C ALA A 225 24.22 -11.87 -2.25
N GLU A 226 25.45 -12.34 -2.12
CA GLU A 226 25.76 -13.71 -1.71
C GLU A 226 25.16 -13.99 -0.33
N GLY A 227 24.52 -15.16 -0.17
CA GLY A 227 23.86 -15.57 1.07
C GLY A 227 22.46 -14.96 1.28
N CYS A 228 21.96 -14.11 0.37
CA CYS A 228 20.58 -13.62 0.44
C CYS A 228 19.59 -14.77 0.29
N ARG A 229 18.66 -14.91 1.24
CA ARG A 229 17.58 -15.90 1.17
C ARG A 229 16.47 -15.42 0.25
N ARG A 230 15.97 -16.31 -0.62
CA ARG A 230 14.75 -16.06 -1.41
C ARG A 230 13.60 -16.80 -0.76
N ILE A 231 12.61 -16.08 -0.29
CA ILE A 231 11.48 -16.62 0.48
C ILE A 231 10.20 -16.33 -0.28
N GLY A 232 9.56 -17.35 -0.83
CA GLY A 232 8.22 -17.24 -1.36
C GLY A 232 7.17 -17.22 -0.25
N PHE A 233 6.06 -16.52 -0.43
CA PHE A 233 4.87 -16.75 0.37
C PHE A 233 3.71 -17.17 -0.53
N THR A 234 2.81 -18.01 0.02
CA THR A 234 1.64 -18.54 -0.68
C THR A 234 0.46 -18.69 0.27
N LEU A 235 -0.76 -18.55 -0.24
CA LEU A 235 -1.98 -18.85 0.53
C LEU A 235 -2.29 -20.35 0.59
N GLY A 236 -1.57 -21.17 -0.16
CA GLY A 236 -1.65 -22.62 -0.15
C GLY A 236 -0.58 -23.28 0.69
N VAL A 237 -0.48 -24.62 0.56
CA VAL A 237 0.55 -25.43 1.20
C VAL A 237 1.93 -25.03 0.65
N PRO A 238 2.90 -24.65 1.51
CA PRO A 238 4.17 -24.14 1.04
C PRO A 238 5.07 -25.25 0.46
N HIS A 239 5.75 -24.93 -0.64
CA HIS A 239 6.86 -25.71 -1.16
C HIS A 239 8.17 -25.37 -0.42
N PRO A 240 9.26 -26.16 -0.55
CA PRO A 240 10.58 -25.77 -0.06
C PRO A 240 10.97 -24.35 -0.49
N GLY A 241 11.42 -23.55 0.47
CA GLY A 241 11.73 -22.13 0.25
C GLY A 241 10.56 -21.17 0.42
N GLN A 242 9.42 -21.64 0.90
CA GLN A 242 8.21 -20.83 1.06
C GLN A 242 7.69 -20.82 2.50
N ILE A 243 6.93 -19.77 2.83
CA ILE A 243 5.98 -19.70 3.95
C ILE A 243 4.59 -19.79 3.36
N GLY A 244 3.69 -20.56 3.97
CA GLY A 244 2.33 -20.73 3.48
C GLY A 244 1.37 -21.21 4.56
N VAL A 245 0.23 -21.76 4.13
CA VAL A 245 -0.81 -22.26 5.03
C VAL A 245 -1.05 -23.73 4.79
N ASP A 246 -1.00 -24.54 5.85
CA ASP A 246 -1.35 -25.95 5.83
C ASP A 246 -2.20 -26.28 7.07
N ASP A 247 -3.36 -26.87 6.83
CA ASP A 247 -4.31 -27.26 7.89
C ASP A 247 -4.60 -26.14 8.92
N GLY A 248 -4.80 -24.92 8.42
CA GLY A 248 -5.08 -23.72 9.25
C GLY A 248 -3.89 -23.17 10.04
N TRP A 249 -2.67 -23.67 9.81
CA TRP A 249 -1.43 -23.18 10.39
C TRP A 249 -0.60 -22.37 9.39
N ILE A 250 0.06 -21.33 9.86
CA ILE A 250 1.17 -20.72 9.13
C ILE A 250 2.36 -21.66 9.27
N VAL A 251 2.94 -22.05 8.13
CA VAL A 251 4.00 -23.03 8.02
C VAL A 251 5.19 -22.46 7.27
N ASP A 252 6.38 -22.56 7.84
CA ASP A 252 7.65 -22.22 7.17
C ASP A 252 8.35 -23.48 6.63
N ARG A 253 8.67 -23.45 5.33
CA ARG A 253 9.57 -24.42 4.67
C ARG A 253 10.76 -23.72 4.00
N SER A 254 10.99 -22.45 4.34
CA SER A 254 12.15 -21.68 3.87
C SER A 254 13.36 -21.79 4.81
N GLY A 255 13.12 -22.24 6.03
CA GLY A 255 14.11 -22.28 7.09
C GLY A 255 14.41 -20.91 7.72
N VAL A 256 13.62 -19.87 7.41
CA VAL A 256 13.84 -18.52 7.97
C VAL A 256 13.47 -18.46 9.45
N ALA A 257 12.54 -19.28 9.89
CA ALA A 257 12.13 -19.40 11.30
C ALA A 257 13.06 -20.30 12.15
N GLY A 258 14.22 -20.72 11.63
CA GLY A 258 15.23 -21.50 12.36
C GLY A 258 15.29 -22.99 12.02
N GLY A 259 14.36 -23.53 11.21
CA GLY A 259 14.41 -24.88 10.67
C GLY A 259 15.42 -25.05 9.53
N ALA A 260 15.65 -26.29 9.07
CA ALA A 260 16.41 -26.50 7.86
C ALA A 260 15.60 -26.14 6.61
N PHE A 261 16.30 -25.80 5.53
CA PHE A 261 15.63 -25.51 4.25
C PHE A 261 14.83 -26.73 3.75
N GLY A 262 13.56 -26.54 3.50
CA GLY A 262 12.63 -27.56 3.04
C GLY A 262 11.90 -28.33 4.14
N ASP A 263 12.42 -28.30 5.38
CA ASP A 263 11.72 -28.90 6.53
C ASP A 263 10.50 -28.07 6.91
N GLU A 264 9.49 -28.76 7.41
CA GLU A 264 8.27 -28.11 7.88
C GLU A 264 8.41 -27.61 9.31
N THR A 265 8.19 -26.32 9.52
CA THR A 265 8.09 -25.70 10.84
C THR A 265 6.73 -25.01 10.98
N ARG A 266 5.86 -25.54 11.84
CA ARG A 266 4.57 -24.91 12.17
C ARG A 266 4.79 -23.72 13.09
N LEU A 267 4.36 -22.52 12.67
CA LEU A 267 4.62 -21.28 13.39
C LEU A 267 3.47 -20.92 14.35
N ALA A 268 2.27 -20.76 13.84
CA ALA A 268 1.08 -20.47 14.63
C ALA A 268 -0.21 -20.81 13.85
N PRO A 269 -1.32 -21.14 14.53
CA PRO A 269 -2.63 -21.21 13.90
C PRO A 269 -3.07 -19.82 13.39
N VAL A 270 -3.62 -19.74 12.17
CA VAL A 270 -4.12 -18.48 11.59
C VAL A 270 -5.16 -17.81 12.48
N GLN A 271 -5.99 -18.61 13.15
CA GLN A 271 -7.06 -18.15 14.05
C GLN A 271 -6.56 -17.39 15.30
N GLU A 272 -5.27 -17.47 15.61
CA GLU A 272 -4.68 -16.71 16.73
C GLU A 272 -4.43 -15.23 16.39
N PHE A 273 -4.68 -14.82 15.15
CA PHE A 273 -4.50 -13.45 14.67
C PHE A 273 -5.86 -12.80 14.36
N PRO A 274 -6.51 -12.13 15.34
CA PRO A 274 -7.89 -11.64 15.18
C PRO A 274 -8.10 -10.69 14.01
N HIS A 275 -7.08 -9.90 13.65
CA HIS A 275 -7.13 -8.94 12.53
C HIS A 275 -7.08 -9.61 11.15
N LEU A 276 -6.77 -10.90 11.08
CA LEU A 276 -6.73 -11.69 9.85
C LEU A 276 -8.04 -12.44 9.58
N CYS A 277 -8.98 -12.40 10.52
CA CYS A 277 -10.19 -13.21 10.47
C CYS A 277 -11.46 -12.39 10.68
N GLU A 278 -12.56 -12.85 10.09
CA GLU A 278 -13.91 -12.47 10.45
C GLU A 278 -14.24 -12.97 11.88
N PRO A 279 -15.28 -12.43 12.53
CA PRO A 279 -15.74 -12.93 13.82
C PRO A 279 -16.16 -14.40 13.83
N ASP A 280 -16.56 -14.96 12.68
CA ASP A 280 -16.91 -16.38 12.50
C ASP A 280 -15.68 -17.26 12.22
N GLY A 281 -14.49 -16.68 12.15
CA GLY A 281 -13.23 -17.35 11.88
C GLY A 281 -12.88 -17.47 10.40
N THR A 282 -13.67 -16.91 9.48
CA THR A 282 -13.32 -16.84 8.06
C THR A 282 -12.12 -15.94 7.87
N VAL A 283 -11.08 -16.43 7.21
CA VAL A 283 -9.81 -15.72 7.02
C VAL A 283 -9.92 -14.70 5.89
N TYR A 284 -9.33 -13.52 6.08
CA TYR A 284 -9.10 -12.53 5.01
C TYR A 284 -7.83 -12.89 4.23
N PRO A 285 -7.91 -13.45 3.01
CA PRO A 285 -6.74 -14.00 2.33
C PRO A 285 -5.64 -12.96 2.06
N HIS A 286 -6.02 -11.74 1.71
CA HIS A 286 -5.07 -10.66 1.41
C HIS A 286 -4.35 -10.15 2.67
N LEU A 287 -5.02 -10.08 3.83
CA LEU A 287 -4.37 -9.71 5.09
C LEU A 287 -3.43 -10.80 5.58
N LEU A 288 -3.80 -12.07 5.39
CA LEU A 288 -2.93 -13.20 5.68
C LEU A 288 -1.67 -13.20 4.80
N ALA A 289 -1.80 -12.90 3.51
CA ALA A 289 -0.67 -12.73 2.60
C ALA A 289 0.27 -11.59 3.05
N ASP A 290 -0.30 -10.43 3.45
CA ASP A 290 0.46 -9.31 3.99
C ASP A 290 1.18 -9.69 5.30
N ALA A 291 0.52 -10.44 6.19
CA ALA A 291 1.09 -10.90 7.45
C ALA A 291 2.23 -11.90 7.24
N MET A 292 2.09 -12.87 6.34
CA MET A 292 3.16 -13.81 6.00
C MET A 292 4.35 -13.09 5.35
N THR A 293 4.10 -12.09 4.50
CA THR A 293 5.14 -11.25 3.91
C THR A 293 5.91 -10.49 5.00
N ALA A 294 5.20 -9.86 5.93
CA ALA A 294 5.81 -9.11 7.02
C ALA A 294 6.60 -10.03 7.97
N LEU A 295 6.08 -11.21 8.28
CA LEU A 295 6.76 -12.22 9.11
C LEU A 295 8.05 -12.68 8.43
N ALA A 296 8.03 -13.00 7.13
CA ALA A 296 9.22 -13.37 6.37
C ALA A 296 10.29 -12.28 6.37
N LEU A 297 9.88 -11.01 6.25
CA LEU A 297 10.79 -9.86 6.31
C LEU A 297 11.39 -9.69 7.70
N ALA A 298 10.59 -9.75 8.76
CA ALA A 298 11.04 -9.61 10.14
C ALA A 298 12.02 -10.72 10.55
N LEU A 299 11.69 -11.97 10.22
CA LEU A 299 12.59 -13.12 10.44
C LEU A 299 13.85 -13.01 9.57
N GLY A 300 13.74 -12.52 8.34
CA GLY A 300 14.88 -12.20 7.47
C GLY A 300 15.81 -11.14 8.06
N MET A 301 15.27 -10.20 8.85
CA MET A 301 16.03 -9.22 9.63
C MET A 301 16.67 -9.84 10.88
N GLY A 302 16.26 -11.02 11.28
CA GLY A 302 16.77 -11.74 12.45
C GLY A 302 15.98 -11.47 13.73
N VAL A 303 14.75 -11.02 13.61
CA VAL A 303 13.81 -10.87 14.74
C VAL A 303 13.51 -12.24 15.33
N ASP A 304 13.44 -12.31 16.65
CA ASP A 304 13.03 -13.51 17.38
C ASP A 304 11.60 -13.92 16.99
N LEU A 305 11.39 -15.22 16.73
CA LEU A 305 10.11 -15.74 16.23
C LEU A 305 8.97 -15.50 17.23
N ASP A 306 9.19 -15.76 18.51
CA ASP A 306 8.12 -15.62 19.52
C ASP A 306 7.70 -14.15 19.67
N LYS A 307 8.66 -13.22 19.61
CA LYS A 307 8.39 -11.78 19.63
C LYS A 307 7.67 -11.31 18.35
N ALA A 308 8.07 -11.83 17.18
CA ALA A 308 7.41 -11.53 15.92
C ALA A 308 5.95 -11.99 15.93
N LEU A 309 5.68 -13.22 16.36
CA LEU A 309 4.33 -13.75 16.48
C LEU A 309 3.49 -13.00 17.52
N ALA A 310 4.07 -12.66 18.67
CA ALA A 310 3.37 -11.88 19.70
C ALA A 310 3.00 -10.48 19.18
N ALA A 311 3.91 -9.80 18.47
CA ALA A 311 3.64 -8.50 17.86
C ALA A 311 2.56 -8.60 16.78
N LEU A 312 2.59 -9.62 15.94
CA LEU A 312 1.58 -9.84 14.92
C LEU A 312 0.20 -10.13 15.53
N LYS A 313 0.12 -10.92 16.62
CA LYS A 313 -1.15 -11.15 17.35
C LYS A 313 -1.74 -9.87 17.96
N ALA A 314 -0.88 -8.98 18.44
CA ALA A 314 -1.28 -7.70 19.03
C ALA A 314 -1.53 -6.60 17.99
N PHE A 315 -1.20 -6.84 16.73
CA PHE A 315 -1.31 -5.85 15.67
C PHE A 315 -2.78 -5.47 15.42
N ALA A 316 -3.02 -4.17 15.36
CA ALA A 316 -4.29 -3.61 14.91
C ALA A 316 -4.06 -2.83 13.61
N PRO A 317 -4.68 -3.22 12.50
CA PRO A 317 -4.56 -2.49 11.23
C PRO A 317 -4.93 -1.02 11.40
N GLY A 318 -4.25 -0.15 10.68
CA GLY A 318 -4.67 1.24 10.57
C GLY A 318 -6.10 1.34 10.04
N GLY A 319 -6.82 2.42 10.37
CA GLY A 319 -8.21 2.61 9.98
C GLY A 319 -8.48 2.46 8.49
N HIS A 320 -9.72 2.17 8.14
CA HIS A 320 -10.23 2.09 6.76
C HIS A 320 -9.72 0.87 5.96
N ARG A 321 -9.40 -0.24 6.64
CA ARG A 321 -9.00 -1.53 6.04
C ARG A 321 -9.77 -2.67 6.66
N ILE A 322 -10.82 -3.12 5.97
CA ILE A 322 -11.75 -4.17 6.43
C ILE A 322 -12.09 -4.01 7.92
N GLN A 323 -12.45 -2.80 8.30
CA GLN A 323 -12.79 -2.44 9.66
C GLN A 323 -14.30 -2.46 9.84
N THR A 324 -14.82 -3.32 10.72
CA THR A 324 -16.22 -3.21 11.16
C THR A 324 -16.40 -1.94 11.98
N VAL A 325 -17.14 -0.97 11.43
CA VAL A 325 -17.36 0.35 12.05
C VAL A 325 -18.71 0.48 12.73
N ALA A 326 -19.67 -0.35 12.37
CA ALA A 326 -20.97 -0.41 13.01
C ALA A 326 -21.62 -1.79 12.82
N THR A 327 -22.50 -2.19 13.74
CA THR A 327 -23.29 -3.42 13.65
C THR A 327 -24.71 -3.11 14.11
N ALA A 328 -25.68 -3.39 13.24
CA ALA A 328 -27.11 -3.28 13.55
C ALA A 328 -27.67 -4.66 13.90
N ALA A 329 -28.26 -4.81 15.08
CA ALA A 329 -29.03 -6.00 15.42
C ALA A 329 -30.29 -6.06 14.54
N THR A 330 -30.70 -7.26 14.16
CA THR A 330 -31.94 -7.52 13.40
C THR A 330 -32.96 -8.22 14.30
N GLY A 331 -34.26 -8.05 14.00
CA GLY A 331 -35.34 -8.55 14.85
C GLY A 331 -35.43 -10.06 14.99
N ASP A 332 -34.66 -10.82 14.20
CA ASP A 332 -34.55 -12.28 14.20
C ASP A 332 -33.31 -12.80 14.97
N GLY A 333 -32.60 -11.93 15.68
CA GLY A 333 -31.44 -12.27 16.50
C GLY A 333 -30.11 -12.29 15.74
N GLY A 334 -30.09 -11.89 14.46
CA GLY A 334 -28.88 -11.73 13.68
C GLY A 334 -28.40 -10.27 13.64
N SER A 335 -27.53 -9.96 12.68
CA SER A 335 -27.01 -8.60 12.53
C SER A 335 -26.65 -8.26 11.08
N ILE A 336 -26.57 -6.95 10.81
CA ILE A 336 -25.98 -6.36 9.60
C ILE A 336 -24.70 -5.67 10.03
N ARG A 337 -23.58 -5.95 9.35
CA ARG A 337 -22.30 -5.31 9.62
C ARG A 337 -21.98 -4.25 8.57
N PHE A 338 -21.42 -3.13 9.02
CA PHE A 338 -20.91 -2.05 8.16
C PHE A 338 -19.40 -2.11 8.22
N ILE A 339 -18.78 -2.39 7.08
CA ILE A 339 -17.33 -2.62 6.98
C ILE A 339 -16.69 -1.55 6.09
N ASP A 340 -15.74 -0.82 6.69
CA ASP A 340 -14.97 0.22 6.05
C ASP A 340 -13.67 -0.36 5.49
N ASP A 341 -13.58 -0.39 4.18
CA ASP A 341 -12.36 -0.63 3.41
C ASP A 341 -12.16 0.49 2.37
N SER A 342 -12.35 1.72 2.80
CA SER A 342 -12.18 2.90 1.93
C SER A 342 -10.80 3.01 1.31
N LYS A 343 -9.79 2.30 1.86
CA LYS A 343 -8.45 2.16 1.31
C LYS A 343 -8.41 1.32 0.02
N ALA A 344 -9.42 0.52 -0.29
CA ALA A 344 -9.55 -0.24 -1.54
C ALA A 344 -9.83 0.71 -2.73
N THR A 345 -8.83 1.45 -3.16
CA THR A 345 -8.94 2.54 -4.15
C THR A 345 -8.71 2.10 -5.60
N ASN A 346 -8.62 0.82 -5.85
CA ASN A 346 -8.52 0.21 -7.20
C ASN A 346 -9.28 -1.11 -7.27
N ALA A 347 -9.50 -1.60 -8.50
CA ALA A 347 -10.28 -2.81 -8.76
C ALA A 347 -9.71 -4.07 -8.09
N HIS A 348 -8.37 -4.20 -8.03
CA HIS A 348 -7.71 -5.36 -7.42
C HIS A 348 -7.92 -5.39 -5.90
N ALA A 349 -7.83 -4.25 -5.22
CA ALA A 349 -8.08 -4.15 -3.78
C ALA A 349 -9.55 -4.47 -3.46
N ALA A 350 -10.49 -3.87 -4.19
CA ALA A 350 -11.92 -4.15 -4.01
C ALA A 350 -12.27 -5.64 -4.27
N ARG A 351 -11.61 -6.28 -5.25
CA ARG A 351 -11.74 -7.73 -5.48
C ARG A 351 -11.34 -8.52 -4.24
N ALA A 352 -10.18 -8.20 -3.66
CA ALA A 352 -9.66 -8.88 -2.48
C ALA A 352 -10.64 -8.76 -1.30
N SER A 353 -11.20 -7.57 -1.09
CA SER A 353 -12.21 -7.33 -0.05
C SER A 353 -13.48 -8.14 -0.30
N LEU A 354 -14.06 -8.04 -1.50
CA LEU A 354 -15.29 -8.75 -1.87
C LEU A 354 -15.15 -10.28 -1.77
N SER A 355 -13.99 -10.83 -2.15
CA SER A 355 -13.71 -12.27 -2.11
C SER A 355 -13.69 -12.85 -0.70
N SER A 356 -13.67 -12.01 0.34
CA SER A 356 -13.63 -12.43 1.74
C SER A 356 -15.02 -12.79 2.29
N PHE A 357 -16.10 -12.52 1.55
CA PHE A 357 -17.46 -12.67 2.06
C PHE A 357 -18.26 -13.79 1.37
N ALA A 358 -19.30 -14.24 2.04
CA ALA A 358 -20.16 -15.30 1.55
C ALA A 358 -20.94 -14.89 0.28
N PRO A 359 -21.36 -15.84 -0.56
CA PRO A 359 -22.18 -15.54 -1.74
C PRO A 359 -23.45 -14.78 -1.39
N LYS A 360 -23.77 -13.73 -2.19
CA LYS A 360 -24.98 -12.90 -2.05
C LYS A 360 -25.18 -12.24 -0.68
N SER A 361 -24.10 -12.00 0.05
CA SER A 361 -24.14 -11.36 1.37
C SER A 361 -23.66 -9.91 1.38
N VAL A 362 -23.13 -9.38 0.27
CA VAL A 362 -22.53 -8.03 0.25
C VAL A 362 -23.43 -7.03 -0.46
N VAL A 363 -23.79 -5.96 0.26
CA VAL A 363 -24.27 -4.70 -0.34
C VAL A 363 -23.05 -3.79 -0.52
N TRP A 364 -22.64 -3.65 -1.77
CA TRP A 364 -21.36 -3.02 -2.12
C TRP A 364 -21.51 -1.54 -2.45
N ILE A 365 -20.84 -0.65 -1.72
CA ILE A 365 -20.72 0.78 -2.06
C ILE A 365 -19.45 0.96 -2.90
N ALA A 366 -19.63 1.33 -4.18
CA ALA A 366 -18.57 1.39 -5.19
C ALA A 366 -18.58 2.74 -5.93
N GLY A 367 -17.42 3.09 -6.50
CA GLY A 367 -17.29 4.27 -7.34
C GLY A 367 -16.45 5.39 -6.72
N GLY A 368 -16.27 6.46 -7.48
CA GLY A 368 -15.36 7.57 -7.23
C GLY A 368 -14.52 7.87 -8.48
N LEU A 369 -13.31 8.43 -8.30
CA LEU A 369 -12.41 8.77 -9.39
C LEU A 369 -11.73 7.51 -9.96
N ALA A 370 -12.18 7.06 -11.13
CA ALA A 370 -11.74 5.81 -11.77
C ALA A 370 -10.32 5.86 -12.35
N LYS A 371 -9.77 7.03 -12.70
CA LYS A 371 -8.43 7.21 -13.30
C LYS A 371 -8.18 6.32 -14.52
N GLY A 372 -9.17 6.17 -15.38
CA GLY A 372 -9.10 5.32 -16.57
C GLY A 372 -9.23 3.81 -16.31
N SER A 373 -9.48 3.39 -15.08
CA SER A 373 -9.71 1.99 -14.74
C SER A 373 -11.02 1.46 -15.32
N ARG A 374 -11.03 0.15 -15.61
CA ARG A 374 -12.19 -0.60 -16.08
C ARG A 374 -12.58 -1.65 -15.03
N PHE A 375 -13.86 -1.92 -14.89
CA PHE A 375 -14.38 -2.72 -13.79
C PHE A 375 -15.16 -3.97 -14.22
N GLU A 376 -15.30 -4.24 -15.52
CA GLU A 376 -16.08 -5.35 -16.06
C GLU A 376 -15.61 -6.70 -15.50
N GLN A 377 -14.29 -6.91 -15.45
CA GLN A 377 -13.72 -8.15 -14.91
C GLN A 377 -13.94 -8.27 -13.40
N LEU A 378 -13.81 -7.16 -12.62
CA LEU A 378 -14.09 -7.12 -11.19
C LEU A 378 -15.55 -7.51 -10.92
N VAL A 379 -16.48 -6.89 -11.64
CA VAL A 379 -17.92 -7.15 -11.49
C VAL A 379 -18.27 -8.58 -11.88
N ALA A 380 -17.72 -9.10 -12.99
CA ALA A 380 -17.91 -10.47 -13.43
C ALA A 380 -17.46 -11.50 -12.37
N ASP A 381 -16.24 -11.32 -11.87
CA ASP A 381 -15.62 -12.23 -10.90
C ASP A 381 -16.37 -12.23 -9.55
N GLN A 382 -16.89 -11.07 -9.14
CA GLN A 382 -17.52 -10.89 -7.82
C GLN A 382 -19.06 -10.87 -7.86
N ALA A 383 -19.67 -11.06 -9.02
CA ALA A 383 -21.14 -11.10 -9.15
C ALA A 383 -21.81 -12.11 -8.23
N HIS A 384 -21.11 -13.20 -7.88
CA HIS A 384 -21.62 -14.23 -6.98
C HIS A 384 -21.69 -13.75 -5.51
N THR A 385 -20.82 -12.87 -5.08
CA THR A 385 -20.74 -12.30 -3.71
C THR A 385 -21.70 -11.13 -3.53
N ILE A 386 -21.87 -10.32 -4.58
CA ILE A 386 -22.66 -9.08 -4.52
C ILE A 386 -24.14 -9.38 -4.51
N LYS A 387 -24.86 -8.91 -3.47
CA LYS A 387 -26.32 -8.93 -3.34
C LYS A 387 -26.95 -7.73 -4.04
N ALA A 388 -26.41 -6.53 -3.80
CA ALA A 388 -26.80 -5.28 -4.41
C ALA A 388 -25.60 -4.32 -4.44
N ALA A 389 -25.66 -3.26 -5.25
CA ALA A 389 -24.61 -2.23 -5.24
C ALA A 389 -25.20 -0.81 -5.17
N VAL A 390 -24.44 0.08 -4.54
CA VAL A 390 -24.74 1.51 -4.44
C VAL A 390 -23.57 2.27 -5.06
N ILE A 391 -23.83 3.03 -6.11
CA ILE A 391 -22.81 3.68 -6.91
C ILE A 391 -22.69 5.16 -6.53
N ILE A 392 -21.48 5.57 -6.14
CA ILE A 392 -21.10 6.94 -5.81
C ILE A 392 -20.07 7.47 -6.83
N GLY A 393 -19.67 8.74 -6.70
CA GLY A 393 -18.67 9.36 -7.57
C GLY A 393 -19.26 10.43 -8.48
N LYS A 394 -18.42 11.35 -8.98
CA LYS A 394 -18.85 12.37 -9.97
C LYS A 394 -19.01 11.76 -11.36
N ASP A 395 -18.11 10.85 -11.75
CA ASP A 395 -18.22 10.05 -12.96
C ASP A 395 -18.52 8.59 -12.61
N GLN A 396 -19.78 8.23 -12.69
CA GLN A 396 -20.28 6.88 -12.35
C GLN A 396 -20.32 5.93 -13.55
N LYS A 397 -20.13 6.50 -14.78
CA LYS A 397 -20.28 5.78 -16.04
C LYS A 397 -19.43 4.49 -16.11
N PRO A 398 -18.13 4.47 -15.76
CA PRO A 398 -17.31 3.26 -15.86
C PRO A 398 -17.85 2.09 -15.01
N MET A 399 -18.37 2.39 -13.81
CA MET A 399 -18.93 1.36 -12.94
C MET A 399 -20.29 0.86 -13.44
N LEU A 400 -21.16 1.77 -13.91
CA LEU A 400 -22.47 1.42 -14.47
C LEU A 400 -22.33 0.58 -15.74
N GLU A 401 -21.41 0.91 -16.63
CA GLU A 401 -21.11 0.11 -17.82
C GLU A 401 -20.61 -1.30 -17.45
N ALA A 402 -19.78 -1.41 -16.42
CA ALA A 402 -19.29 -2.70 -15.93
C ALA A 402 -20.41 -3.59 -15.42
N PHE A 403 -21.34 -3.05 -14.61
CA PHE A 403 -22.51 -3.80 -14.15
C PHE A 403 -23.45 -4.18 -15.29
N ALA A 404 -23.73 -3.26 -16.21
CA ALA A 404 -24.59 -3.52 -17.37
C ALA A 404 -24.03 -4.65 -18.26
N ALA A 405 -22.69 -4.68 -18.43
CA ALA A 405 -22.03 -5.67 -19.26
C ALA A 405 -21.88 -7.03 -18.56
N SER A 406 -21.56 -7.06 -17.26
CA SER A 406 -21.09 -8.27 -16.58
C SER A 406 -22.09 -8.85 -15.57
N ALA A 407 -22.99 -8.05 -15.01
CA ALA A 407 -23.94 -8.49 -13.99
C ALA A 407 -25.25 -7.68 -14.00
N PRO A 408 -26.01 -7.63 -15.12
CA PRO A 408 -27.20 -6.79 -15.26
C PRO A 408 -28.35 -7.16 -14.32
N GLY A 409 -28.28 -8.32 -13.69
CA GLY A 409 -29.32 -8.77 -12.73
C GLY A 409 -29.07 -8.33 -11.28
N ILE A 410 -27.96 -7.68 -10.97
CA ILE A 410 -27.68 -7.16 -9.62
C ILE A 410 -28.44 -5.85 -9.43
N PRO A 411 -29.25 -5.70 -8.36
CA PRO A 411 -29.91 -4.43 -8.05
C PRO A 411 -28.90 -3.31 -7.83
N LEU A 412 -29.15 -2.14 -8.44
CA LEU A 412 -28.29 -0.98 -8.33
C LEU A 412 -29.07 0.25 -7.85
N THR A 413 -28.47 1.02 -6.95
CA THR A 413 -28.90 2.41 -6.66
C THR A 413 -27.75 3.35 -7.02
N VAL A 414 -28.06 4.36 -7.82
CA VAL A 414 -27.13 5.41 -8.24
C VAL A 414 -27.36 6.62 -7.36
N ILE A 415 -26.34 7.09 -6.68
CA ILE A 415 -26.43 8.25 -5.80
C ILE A 415 -26.10 9.51 -6.59
N GLU A 416 -27.01 10.48 -6.61
CA GLU A 416 -26.74 11.78 -7.24
C GLU A 416 -25.45 12.39 -6.67
N PRO A 417 -24.53 12.89 -7.51
CA PRO A 417 -23.23 13.38 -7.04
C PRO A 417 -23.32 14.59 -6.09
N GLU A 418 -24.37 15.40 -6.24
CA GLU A 418 -24.56 16.62 -5.46
C GLU A 418 -25.84 16.56 -4.60
N PRO A 419 -25.87 17.22 -3.45
CA PRO A 419 -24.73 17.87 -2.79
C PRO A 419 -23.73 16.84 -2.23
N SER A 420 -22.43 17.12 -2.38
CA SER A 420 -21.35 16.14 -2.07
C SER A 420 -21.22 15.84 -0.57
N ASP A 421 -21.57 16.74 0.31
CA ASP A 421 -21.55 16.60 1.77
C ASP A 421 -22.59 15.58 2.31
N THR A 422 -23.61 15.24 1.52
CA THR A 422 -24.65 14.26 1.88
C THR A 422 -24.54 12.93 1.12
N VAL A 423 -23.58 12.81 0.21
CA VAL A 423 -23.42 11.59 -0.62
C VAL A 423 -23.32 10.34 0.24
N MET A 424 -22.49 10.37 1.29
CA MET A 424 -22.30 9.19 2.13
C MET A 424 -23.55 8.82 2.93
N ALA A 425 -24.28 9.81 3.45
CA ALA A 425 -25.53 9.57 4.16
C ALA A 425 -26.56 8.87 3.24
N ARG A 426 -26.73 9.40 2.01
CA ARG A 426 -27.65 8.82 1.01
C ARG A 426 -27.20 7.43 0.56
N ALA A 427 -25.89 7.19 0.44
CA ALA A 427 -25.36 5.90 0.08
C ALA A 427 -25.63 4.84 1.18
N ILE A 428 -25.45 5.21 2.44
CA ILE A 428 -25.75 4.33 3.57
C ILE A 428 -27.24 4.03 3.68
N ASP A 429 -28.10 5.05 3.53
CA ASP A 429 -29.56 4.84 3.56
C ASP A 429 -30.01 3.89 2.44
N ALA A 430 -29.47 4.05 1.23
CA ALA A 430 -29.74 3.15 0.10
C ALA A 430 -29.18 1.74 0.34
N ALA A 431 -27.99 1.61 0.87
CA ALA A 431 -27.38 0.32 1.16
C ALA A 431 -28.13 -0.43 2.27
N GLY A 432 -28.55 0.28 3.32
CA GLY A 432 -29.35 -0.28 4.41
C GLY A 432 -30.70 -0.82 3.96
N ALA A 433 -31.29 -0.24 2.90
CA ALA A 433 -32.55 -0.73 2.32
C ALA A 433 -32.42 -2.11 1.64
N TYR A 434 -31.23 -2.47 1.19
CA TYR A 434 -30.94 -3.80 0.61
C TYR A 434 -30.49 -4.82 1.65
N ALA A 435 -29.88 -4.36 2.75
CA ALA A 435 -29.24 -5.23 3.72
C ALA A 435 -30.27 -5.96 4.61
N GLY A 436 -30.04 -7.21 4.88
CA GLY A 436 -30.79 -8.07 5.80
C GLY A 436 -29.88 -8.80 6.76
N THR A 437 -30.45 -9.67 7.57
CA THR A 437 -29.73 -10.50 8.55
C THR A 437 -28.58 -11.27 7.89
N GLY A 438 -27.39 -11.16 8.46
CA GLY A 438 -26.17 -11.81 7.97
C GLY A 438 -25.42 -11.05 6.86
N ASP A 439 -26.01 -9.97 6.34
CA ASP A 439 -25.39 -9.20 5.27
C ASP A 439 -24.31 -8.23 5.79
N VAL A 440 -23.46 -7.83 4.85
CA VAL A 440 -22.41 -6.82 5.03
C VAL A 440 -22.66 -5.65 4.10
N VAL A 441 -22.70 -4.44 4.64
CA VAL A 441 -22.59 -3.21 3.87
C VAL A 441 -21.10 -2.87 3.78
N LEU A 442 -20.51 -3.08 2.60
CA LEU A 442 -19.08 -2.96 2.38
C LEU A 442 -18.75 -1.68 1.58
N MET A 443 -17.95 -0.80 2.18
CA MET A 443 -17.30 0.31 1.51
C MET A 443 -15.92 -0.14 1.01
N ALA A 444 -15.83 -0.69 -0.19
CA ALA A 444 -14.59 -1.04 -0.89
C ALA A 444 -14.66 -0.47 -2.32
N PRO A 445 -14.47 0.85 -2.49
CA PRO A 445 -15.03 1.61 -3.60
C PRO A 445 -14.40 1.36 -4.97
N ALA A 446 -13.31 0.62 -5.07
CA ALA A 446 -12.54 0.35 -6.30
C ALA A 446 -11.96 1.61 -7.00
N CYS A 447 -12.22 2.80 -6.45
CA CYS A 447 -11.88 4.10 -7.03
C CYS A 447 -11.21 5.00 -5.99
N ALA A 448 -10.40 5.95 -6.46
CA ALA A 448 -9.90 7.02 -5.61
C ALA A 448 -11.05 7.94 -5.16
N SER A 449 -10.81 8.73 -4.09
CA SER A 449 -11.87 9.47 -3.38
C SER A 449 -11.94 10.96 -3.73
N MET A 450 -10.89 11.51 -4.36
CA MET A 450 -10.66 12.96 -4.44
C MET A 450 -11.61 13.73 -5.37
N ASP A 451 -12.56 13.06 -5.99
CA ASP A 451 -13.66 13.69 -6.73
C ASP A 451 -14.77 14.23 -5.81
N GLN A 452 -15.05 13.56 -4.69
CA GLN A 452 -16.11 13.92 -3.75
C GLN A 452 -15.66 14.07 -2.29
N PHE A 453 -14.46 13.56 -1.94
CA PHE A 453 -13.92 13.58 -0.59
C PHE A 453 -12.48 14.09 -0.58
N VAL A 454 -12.03 14.64 0.54
CA VAL A 454 -10.65 15.15 0.69
C VAL A 454 -9.60 14.04 0.55
N SER A 455 -9.92 12.86 1.04
CA SER A 455 -9.04 11.67 1.00
C SER A 455 -9.85 10.38 1.17
N TYR A 456 -9.20 9.23 0.99
CA TYR A 456 -9.81 7.94 1.34
C TYR A 456 -10.12 7.85 2.85
N ALA A 457 -9.31 8.46 3.69
CA ALA A 457 -9.55 8.47 5.13
C ALA A 457 -10.76 9.33 5.51
N ASP A 458 -10.95 10.47 4.87
CA ASP A 458 -12.14 11.28 5.02
C ASP A 458 -13.39 10.51 4.57
N ARG A 459 -13.35 9.84 3.41
CA ARG A 459 -14.45 8.99 2.91
C ARG A 459 -14.81 7.89 3.91
N GLY A 460 -13.82 7.19 4.46
CA GLY A 460 -14.04 6.14 5.45
C GLY A 460 -14.56 6.69 6.79
N THR A 461 -14.06 7.83 7.25
CA THR A 461 -14.58 8.50 8.45
C THR A 461 -16.05 8.90 8.29
N GLN A 462 -16.43 9.44 7.12
CA GLN A 462 -17.83 9.74 6.83
C GLN A 462 -18.68 8.46 6.76
N PHE A 463 -18.17 7.38 6.16
CA PHE A 463 -18.85 6.08 6.16
C PHE A 463 -19.10 5.58 7.58
N ALA A 464 -18.11 5.59 8.45
CA ALA A 464 -18.24 5.15 9.85
C ALA A 464 -19.27 5.98 10.62
N ARG A 465 -19.24 7.30 10.45
CA ARG A 465 -20.20 8.24 11.07
C ARG A 465 -21.63 7.95 10.61
N GLU A 466 -21.86 7.85 9.31
CA GLU A 466 -23.20 7.67 8.75
C GLU A 466 -23.73 6.24 8.99
N SER A 467 -22.86 5.24 9.04
CA SER A 467 -23.23 3.88 9.46
C SER A 467 -23.72 3.85 10.91
N SER A 468 -23.01 4.53 11.83
CA SER A 468 -23.43 4.66 13.22
C SER A 468 -24.78 5.40 13.37
N ARG A 469 -24.98 6.46 12.57
CA ARG A 469 -26.25 7.18 12.48
C ARG A 469 -27.38 6.22 12.07
N TRP A 470 -27.14 5.47 10.98
CA TRP A 470 -28.14 4.53 10.44
C TRP A 470 -28.51 3.44 11.46
N VAL A 471 -27.53 2.86 12.12
CA VAL A 471 -27.73 1.85 13.18
C VAL A 471 -28.57 2.41 14.33
N THR A 472 -28.30 3.66 14.77
CA THR A 472 -29.07 4.31 15.82
C THR A 472 -30.54 4.51 15.43
N GLN A 473 -30.82 4.73 14.16
CA GLN A 473 -32.18 4.96 13.64
C GLN A 473 -32.95 3.66 13.32
N HIS A 474 -32.28 2.58 12.94
CA HIS A 474 -32.87 1.37 12.39
C HIS A 474 -32.49 0.10 13.16
N GLY A 475 -31.48 0.10 14.03
CA GLY A 475 -31.11 -1.03 14.88
C GLY A 475 -32.24 -1.30 15.90
N LYS A 476 -32.63 -2.58 16.00
CA LYS A 476 -33.70 -3.02 16.92
C LYS A 476 -33.13 -3.67 18.14
#